data_37abd4e0b6dd89b53b540807e14b0ea3
#
_entry.id   37abd4e0b6dd89b53b540807e14b0ea3
#
_cell.length_a   1.000
_cell.length_b   1.000
_cell.length_c   1.000
_cell.angle_alpha   90.00
_cell.angle_beta   90.00
_cell.angle_gamma   90.00
#
_symmetry.space_group_name_H-M   'P 1'
#
loop_
_entity.id
_entity.type
_entity.pdbx_description
1 polymer ?
#
loop_
_entity_poly.entity_id
_entity_poly.type
_entity_poly.pdbx_seq_one_letter_code
_entity_poly.pdbx_strand_id
1 'polypeptide(L)'
;MRNLNIYNIRKWYKMLAGTSILHVNQGVGKIYSKNDIGGYYNDLTEKVLRGKNLQKVKIPRLQLKNGQEVVFPIAVFQYGLGAYDLYLIEKKEIYINKFKLTADWALANQEENGAWNNFFFNNPEAPFSAMAQGEGASLLIRAYKQLGMIEYLEAAEKAIEFMIMPVGDGGTTLLRAGAHVVDEG
;
A
#
# COMPACT_ATOMS: atom_id res chain seq x y z
N MET A 1 -29.60 7.60 5.22
CA MET A 1 -29.32 8.14 3.87
C MET A 1 -27.90 8.66 3.86
N ARG A 2 -27.00 8.05 3.06
CA ARG A 2 -25.63 8.55 2.89
C ARG A 2 -25.71 9.94 2.27
N ASN A 3 -25.18 10.96 2.97
CA ASN A 3 -25.19 12.34 2.49
C ASN A 3 -24.57 12.47 1.09
N LEU A 4 -25.41 12.75 0.11
CA LEU A 4 -25.01 13.18 -1.22
C LEU A 4 -24.37 14.58 -1.09
N ASN A 5 -23.05 14.63 -0.99
CA ASN A 5 -22.31 15.88 -1.04
C ASN A 5 -21.48 15.98 -2.32
N ILE A 6 -21.09 17.18 -2.70
CA ILE A 6 -20.31 17.47 -3.93
C ILE A 6 -19.00 16.65 -3.98
N TYR A 7 -18.39 16.40 -2.82
CA TYR A 7 -17.17 15.58 -2.72
C TYR A 7 -17.42 14.12 -3.18
N ASN A 8 -18.51 13.50 -2.69
CA ASN A 8 -18.86 12.14 -3.08
C ASN A 8 -19.24 12.05 -4.57
N ILE A 9 -19.96 13.03 -5.09
CA ILE A 9 -20.32 13.10 -6.51
C ILE A 9 -19.05 13.20 -7.38
N ARG A 10 -18.11 14.07 -7.04
CA ARG A 10 -16.83 14.19 -7.74
C ARG A 10 -15.99 12.91 -7.65
N LYS A 11 -16.00 12.26 -6.48
CA LYS A 11 -15.31 10.97 -6.29
C LYS A 11 -15.89 9.92 -7.23
N TRP A 12 -17.21 9.76 -7.25
CA TRP A 12 -17.88 8.78 -8.10
C TRP A 12 -17.71 9.09 -9.59
N TYR A 13 -17.81 10.37 -9.97
CA TYR A 13 -17.51 10.76 -11.36
C TYR A 13 -16.10 10.36 -11.79
N LYS A 14 -15.08 10.62 -10.96
CA LYS A 14 -13.70 10.18 -11.27
C LYS A 14 -13.55 8.68 -11.37
N MET A 15 -14.28 7.92 -10.55
CA MET A 15 -14.28 6.44 -10.62
C MET A 15 -14.90 5.97 -11.95
N LEU A 16 -16.07 6.47 -12.30
CA LEU A 16 -16.79 6.10 -13.53
C LEU A 16 -16.03 6.55 -14.79
N ALA A 17 -15.43 7.74 -14.76
CA ALA A 17 -14.63 8.27 -15.88
C ALA A 17 -13.22 7.63 -15.98
N GLY A 18 -12.86 6.68 -15.07
CA GLY A 18 -11.54 6.04 -15.07
C GLY A 18 -10.37 6.98 -14.76
N THR A 19 -10.63 8.16 -14.18
CA THR A 19 -9.61 9.18 -13.84
C THR A 19 -9.20 9.18 -12.37
N SER A 20 -9.79 8.30 -11.55
CA SER A 20 -9.39 8.13 -10.14
C SER A 20 -8.04 7.41 -10.05
N ILE A 21 -7.11 7.96 -9.24
CA ILE A 21 -5.84 7.31 -8.90
C ILE A 21 -5.97 6.38 -7.69
N LEU A 22 -6.99 6.59 -6.85
CA LEU A 22 -7.23 5.77 -5.66
C LEU A 22 -8.02 4.50 -5.98
N HIS A 23 -8.91 4.56 -6.99
CA HIS A 23 -9.79 3.49 -7.39
C HIS A 23 -9.50 3.08 -8.84
N VAL A 24 -8.35 2.49 -9.05
CA VAL A 24 -7.96 1.90 -10.35
C VAL A 24 -8.49 0.47 -10.44
N ASN A 25 -8.70 0.00 -11.66
CA ASN A 25 -9.01 -1.41 -11.88
C ASN A 25 -7.75 -2.23 -11.58
N GLN A 26 -7.86 -3.19 -10.68
CA GLN A 26 -6.76 -4.03 -10.22
C GLN A 26 -7.01 -5.46 -10.71
N GLY A 27 -6.70 -5.71 -11.97
CA GLY A 27 -6.66 -7.07 -12.51
C GLY A 27 -5.41 -7.83 -12.02
N VAL A 28 -5.21 -9.03 -12.53
CA VAL A 28 -4.00 -9.81 -12.24
C VAL A 28 -2.77 -9.08 -12.79
N GLY A 29 -1.72 -9.00 -12.01
CA GLY A 29 -0.44 -8.37 -12.39
C GLY A 29 0.15 -8.99 -13.65
N LYS A 30 0.57 -8.15 -14.61
CA LYS A 30 1.04 -8.57 -15.94
C LYS A 30 2.26 -9.49 -15.91
N ILE A 31 3.07 -9.38 -14.87
CA ILE A 31 4.31 -10.14 -14.70
C ILE A 31 4.30 -10.97 -13.41
N TYR A 32 3.10 -11.15 -12.82
CA TYR A 32 2.96 -11.99 -11.63
C TYR A 32 3.27 -13.46 -11.96
N SER A 33 4.03 -14.11 -11.10
CA SER A 33 4.29 -15.54 -11.12
C SER A 33 4.04 -16.15 -9.74
N LYS A 34 3.46 -17.34 -9.72
CA LYS A 34 3.28 -18.10 -8.45
C LYS A 34 4.61 -18.61 -7.87
N ASN A 35 5.64 -18.70 -8.71
CA ASN A 35 6.90 -19.37 -8.38
C ASN A 35 8.04 -18.38 -8.10
N ASP A 36 7.79 -17.07 -8.17
CA ASP A 36 8.82 -16.06 -7.96
C ASP A 36 8.26 -14.82 -7.27
N ILE A 37 9.06 -14.24 -6.37
CA ILE A 37 8.82 -12.92 -5.78
C ILE A 37 9.31 -11.87 -6.78
N GLY A 38 8.58 -11.71 -7.87
CA GLY A 38 8.81 -10.68 -8.88
C GLY A 38 7.66 -9.71 -8.91
N GLY A 39 6.86 -9.74 -9.98
CA GLY A 39 5.66 -8.93 -10.12
C GLY A 39 4.64 -9.16 -9.00
N TYR A 40 3.87 -8.11 -8.71
CA TYR A 40 2.84 -8.18 -7.68
C TYR A 40 1.55 -8.83 -8.22
N TYR A 41 0.78 -9.47 -7.33
CA TYR A 41 -0.43 -10.20 -7.71
C TYR A 41 -1.48 -9.31 -8.37
N ASN A 42 -1.73 -8.12 -7.81
CA ASN A 42 -2.66 -7.13 -8.38
C ASN A 42 -1.91 -6.17 -9.32
N ASP A 43 -2.47 -5.85 -10.47
CA ASP A 43 -1.95 -4.79 -11.34
C ASP A 43 -2.18 -3.41 -10.70
N LEU A 44 -1.12 -2.86 -10.11
CA LEU A 44 -1.12 -1.54 -9.47
C LEU A 44 -0.45 -0.46 -10.35
N THR A 45 -0.07 -0.78 -11.57
CA THR A 45 0.67 0.13 -12.47
C THR A 45 -0.07 1.43 -12.75
N GLU A 46 -1.40 1.40 -12.84
CA GLU A 46 -2.22 2.60 -13.03
C GLU A 46 -2.16 3.59 -11.85
N LYS A 47 -1.84 3.14 -10.64
CA LYS A 47 -1.59 4.03 -9.48
C LYS A 47 -0.44 4.99 -9.75
N VAL A 48 0.54 4.55 -10.52
CA VAL A 48 1.70 5.35 -10.93
C VAL A 48 1.42 6.15 -12.19
N LEU A 49 0.83 5.51 -13.21
CA LEU A 49 0.65 6.11 -14.54
C LEU A 49 -0.42 7.21 -14.59
N ARG A 50 -1.46 7.14 -13.75
CA ARG A 50 -2.51 8.18 -13.65
C ARG A 50 -2.10 9.41 -12.84
N GLY A 51 -0.93 9.41 -12.24
CA GLY A 51 -0.42 10.54 -11.46
C GLY A 51 -0.08 11.75 -12.32
N LYS A 52 -0.49 12.97 -11.88
CA LYS A 52 -0.17 14.23 -12.58
C LYS A 52 1.33 14.55 -12.69
N ASN A 53 2.19 13.82 -11.98
CA ASN A 53 3.63 14.08 -11.88
C ASN A 53 4.43 12.80 -12.19
N LEU A 54 4.20 12.22 -13.37
CA LEU A 54 4.89 10.99 -13.79
C LEU A 54 6.41 11.10 -13.69
N GLN A 55 6.96 12.28 -13.99
CA GLN A 55 8.42 12.53 -13.98
C GLN A 55 8.98 12.86 -12.59
N LYS A 56 8.13 13.02 -11.56
CA LYS A 56 8.59 13.33 -10.20
C LYS A 56 8.66 12.09 -9.33
N VAL A 57 9.78 11.94 -8.64
CA VAL A 57 9.96 10.94 -7.58
C VAL A 57 9.49 11.57 -6.26
N LYS A 58 8.32 11.19 -5.78
CA LYS A 58 7.75 11.71 -4.52
C LYS A 58 6.78 10.71 -3.90
N ILE A 59 6.63 10.79 -2.59
CA ILE A 59 5.63 10.04 -1.84
C ILE A 59 4.21 10.55 -2.21
N PRO A 60 3.27 9.65 -2.54
CA PRO A 60 1.88 10.03 -2.80
C PRO A 60 1.23 10.61 -1.55
N ARG A 61 0.40 11.63 -1.74
CA ARG A 61 -0.38 12.27 -0.67
C ARG A 61 -1.85 12.22 -1.00
N LEU A 62 -2.66 12.02 0.03
CA LEU A 62 -4.11 12.05 -0.02
C LEU A 62 -4.60 13.37 0.54
N GLN A 63 -5.50 14.05 -0.17
CA GLN A 63 -6.20 15.21 0.35
C GLN A 63 -7.49 14.77 1.04
N LEU A 64 -7.62 15.07 2.33
CA LEU A 64 -8.81 14.83 3.12
C LEU A 64 -9.93 15.84 2.79
N LYS A 65 -11.15 15.58 3.28
CA LYS A 65 -12.32 16.46 3.07
C LYS A 65 -12.14 17.87 3.63
N ASN A 66 -11.35 18.00 4.70
CA ASN A 66 -11.01 19.27 5.34
C ASN A 66 -9.89 20.04 4.62
N GLY A 67 -9.39 19.52 3.50
CA GLY A 67 -8.27 20.11 2.74
C GLY A 67 -6.88 19.72 3.21
N GLN A 68 -6.73 19.04 4.34
CA GLN A 68 -5.46 18.56 4.87
C GLN A 68 -4.86 17.49 3.95
N GLU A 69 -3.57 17.59 3.67
CA GLU A 69 -2.83 16.54 2.98
C GLU A 69 -2.20 15.57 3.99
N VAL A 70 -2.44 14.29 3.78
CA VAL A 70 -1.86 13.20 4.59
C VAL A 70 -1.12 12.20 3.71
N VAL A 71 -0.13 11.53 4.27
CA VAL A 71 0.47 10.34 3.66
C VAL A 71 -0.29 9.13 4.19
N PHE A 72 -0.86 8.36 3.29
CA PHE A 72 -1.68 7.20 3.61
C PHE A 72 -0.88 5.92 3.31
N PRO A 73 -0.50 5.12 4.32
CA PRO A 73 0.43 4.00 4.15
C PRO A 73 0.08 3.08 2.98
N ILE A 74 -1.16 2.59 2.91
CA ILE A 74 -1.58 1.70 1.83
C ILE A 74 -1.43 2.33 0.44
N ALA A 75 -1.65 3.65 0.31
CA ALA A 75 -1.45 4.33 -0.97
C ALA A 75 0.03 4.42 -1.37
N VAL A 76 0.92 4.52 -0.37
CA VAL A 76 2.38 4.48 -0.58
C VAL A 76 2.80 3.09 -1.05
N PHE A 77 2.32 2.04 -0.38
CA PHE A 77 2.68 0.65 -0.71
C PHE A 77 2.19 0.27 -2.10
N GLN A 78 0.94 0.54 -2.41
CA GLN A 78 0.35 0.29 -3.73
C GLN A 78 1.07 1.06 -4.85
N TYR A 79 1.46 2.31 -4.59
CA TYR A 79 2.24 3.10 -5.55
C TYR A 79 3.63 2.50 -5.75
N GLY A 80 4.30 2.06 -4.69
CA GLY A 80 5.61 1.42 -4.74
C GLY A 80 5.58 0.10 -5.50
N LEU A 81 4.62 -0.78 -5.20
CA LEU A 81 4.42 -2.06 -5.88
C LEU A 81 4.16 -1.85 -7.37
N GLY A 82 3.27 -0.90 -7.73
CA GLY A 82 3.04 -0.56 -9.14
C GLY A 82 4.27 0.04 -9.83
N ALA A 83 5.09 0.82 -9.13
CA ALA A 83 6.34 1.34 -9.66
C ALA A 83 7.37 0.22 -9.91
N TYR A 84 7.43 -0.77 -9.00
CA TYR A 84 8.31 -1.91 -9.19
C TYR A 84 7.90 -2.76 -10.40
N ASP A 85 6.61 -3.03 -10.57
CA ASP A 85 6.11 -3.75 -11.74
C ASP A 85 6.44 -3.00 -13.05
N LEU A 86 6.26 -1.68 -13.08
CA LEU A 86 6.67 -0.86 -14.23
C LEU A 86 8.18 -0.92 -14.47
N TYR A 87 9.00 -0.92 -13.42
CA TYR A 87 10.44 -1.09 -13.56
C TYR A 87 10.80 -2.46 -14.14
N LEU A 88 10.15 -3.52 -13.69
CA LEU A 88 10.41 -4.87 -14.22
C LEU A 88 10.04 -4.97 -15.71
N ILE A 89 8.99 -4.27 -16.16
CA ILE A 89 8.51 -4.24 -17.56
C ILE A 89 9.38 -3.34 -18.43
N GLU A 90 9.64 -2.10 -17.99
CA GLU A 90 10.20 -1.05 -18.85
C GLU A 90 11.67 -0.73 -18.58
N LYS A 91 12.22 -1.19 -17.44
CA LYS A 91 13.60 -0.93 -16.98
C LYS A 91 13.99 0.55 -16.88
N LYS A 92 13.01 1.44 -16.73
CA LYS A 92 13.27 2.88 -16.60
C LYS A 92 13.66 3.24 -15.17
N GLU A 93 14.72 4.03 -15.04
CA GLU A 93 15.28 4.48 -13.75
C GLU A 93 14.26 5.23 -12.89
N ILE A 94 13.35 6.00 -13.48
CA ILE A 94 12.32 6.72 -12.76
C ILE A 94 11.44 5.80 -11.90
N TYR A 95 11.16 4.59 -12.37
CA TYR A 95 10.31 3.65 -11.65
C TYR A 95 11.05 2.97 -10.49
N ILE A 96 12.32 2.58 -10.65
CA ILE A 96 13.10 2.04 -9.54
C ILE A 96 13.33 3.09 -8.45
N ASN A 97 13.52 4.37 -8.82
CA ASN A 97 13.67 5.46 -7.88
C ASN A 97 12.37 5.73 -7.10
N LYS A 98 11.19 5.62 -7.74
CA LYS A 98 9.89 5.68 -7.05
C LYS A 98 9.70 4.52 -6.08
N PHE A 99 10.01 3.31 -6.52
CA PHE A 99 9.96 2.11 -5.71
C PHE A 99 10.86 2.24 -4.48
N LYS A 100 12.14 2.58 -4.68
CA LYS A 100 13.10 2.78 -3.58
C LYS A 100 12.60 3.82 -2.57
N LEU A 101 12.15 4.98 -3.05
CA LEU A 101 11.62 6.03 -2.17
C LEU A 101 10.45 5.53 -1.30
N THR A 102 9.55 4.70 -1.86
CA THR A 102 8.42 4.16 -1.10
C THR A 102 8.84 3.08 -0.11
N ALA A 103 9.84 2.27 -0.43
CA ALA A 103 10.40 1.28 0.48
C ALA A 103 11.16 1.96 1.63
N ASP A 104 11.97 2.98 1.34
CA ASP A 104 12.64 3.81 2.35
C ASP A 104 11.62 4.48 3.28
N TRP A 105 10.51 4.99 2.72
CA TRP A 105 9.44 5.57 3.51
C TRP A 105 8.77 4.52 4.40
N ALA A 106 8.49 3.33 3.88
CA ALA A 106 7.89 2.24 4.66
C ALA A 106 8.78 1.87 5.85
N LEU A 107 10.09 1.69 5.62
CA LEU A 107 11.06 1.40 6.67
C LEU A 107 11.12 2.51 7.74
N ALA A 108 11.19 3.77 7.31
CA ALA A 108 11.32 4.92 8.21
C ALA A 108 10.05 5.26 9.01
N ASN A 109 8.87 4.77 8.57
CA ASN A 109 7.57 5.07 9.20
C ASN A 109 6.88 3.83 9.79
N GLN A 110 7.60 2.71 9.88
CA GLN A 110 7.13 1.54 10.63
C GLN A 110 7.22 1.82 12.13
N GLU A 111 6.17 1.50 12.87
CA GLU A 111 6.17 1.59 14.32
C GLU A 111 7.04 0.48 14.95
N GLU A 112 7.42 0.63 16.21
CA GLU A 112 8.28 -0.35 16.90
C GLU A 112 7.69 -1.76 16.94
N ASN A 113 6.35 -1.84 17.01
CA ASN A 113 5.60 -3.10 16.96
C ASN A 113 5.50 -3.72 15.56
N GLY A 114 6.11 -3.13 14.53
CA GLY A 114 6.07 -3.61 13.15
C GLY A 114 4.90 -3.10 12.32
N ALA A 115 4.00 -2.30 12.89
CA ALA A 115 2.79 -1.83 12.21
C ALA A 115 3.00 -0.53 11.41
N TRP A 116 2.05 -0.24 10.52
CA TRP A 116 1.81 1.10 9.99
C TRP A 116 0.39 1.54 10.34
N ASN A 117 0.29 2.67 11.03
CA ASN A 117 -0.99 3.28 11.37
C ASN A 117 -1.67 3.82 10.12
N ASN A 118 -2.63 3.07 9.60
CA ASN A 118 -3.32 3.36 8.34
C ASN A 118 -4.53 4.29 8.54
N PHE A 119 -5.19 4.21 9.69
CA PHE A 119 -6.45 4.91 9.94
C PHE A 119 -6.36 6.03 10.97
N PHE A 120 -5.17 6.54 11.28
CA PHE A 120 -4.93 7.58 12.29
C PHE A 120 -5.84 8.82 12.18
N PHE A 121 -6.37 9.11 10.99
CA PHE A 121 -7.18 10.30 10.72
C PHE A 121 -8.68 10.05 10.74
N ASN A 122 -9.17 8.82 10.77
CA ASN A 122 -10.59 8.48 10.68
C ASN A 122 -11.06 7.37 11.62
N ASN A 123 -10.16 6.53 12.11
CA ASN A 123 -10.46 5.45 13.06
C ASN A 123 -9.29 5.23 14.04
N PRO A 124 -9.06 6.16 14.99
CA PRO A 124 -7.93 6.07 15.91
C PRO A 124 -8.02 4.90 16.90
N GLU A 125 -9.22 4.33 17.12
CA GLU A 125 -9.44 3.19 18.03
C GLU A 125 -9.06 1.85 17.36
N ALA A 126 -9.13 1.78 16.02
CA ALA A 126 -8.69 0.65 15.21
C ALA A 126 -7.82 1.14 14.06
N PRO A 127 -6.58 1.62 14.34
CA PRO A 127 -5.78 2.35 13.36
C PRO A 127 -5.09 1.45 12.34
N PHE A 128 -5.04 0.15 12.58
CA PHE A 128 -4.29 -0.80 11.76
C PHE A 128 -5.20 -1.52 10.76
N SER A 129 -4.61 -1.93 9.64
CA SER A 129 -5.26 -2.70 8.58
C SER A 129 -4.37 -3.86 8.18
N ALA A 130 -4.90 -5.08 8.18
CA ALA A 130 -4.18 -6.27 7.72
C ALA A 130 -3.71 -6.12 6.27
N MET A 131 -4.53 -5.50 5.41
CA MET A 131 -4.16 -5.24 4.02
C MET A 131 -2.95 -4.29 3.93
N ALA A 132 -2.88 -3.23 4.76
CA ALA A 132 -1.72 -2.35 4.79
C ALA A 132 -0.45 -3.09 5.24
N GLN A 133 -0.55 -3.96 6.26
CA GLN A 133 0.59 -4.77 6.71
C GLN A 133 1.07 -5.72 5.60
N GLY A 134 0.17 -6.45 4.95
CA GLY A 134 0.50 -7.38 3.87
C GLY A 134 1.10 -6.70 2.64
N GLU A 135 0.56 -5.56 2.21
CA GLU A 135 1.10 -4.79 1.08
C GLU A 135 2.44 -4.13 1.42
N GLY A 136 2.61 -3.62 2.66
CA GLY A 136 3.87 -3.09 3.16
C GLY A 136 4.97 -4.16 3.22
N ALA A 137 4.68 -5.32 3.78
CA ALA A 137 5.60 -6.46 3.79
C ALA A 137 5.97 -6.91 2.38
N SER A 138 4.97 -6.99 1.47
CA SER A 138 5.21 -7.32 0.05
C SER A 138 6.12 -6.32 -0.65
N LEU A 139 5.99 -5.01 -0.37
CA LEU A 139 6.86 -3.96 -0.88
C LEU A 139 8.30 -4.17 -0.38
N LEU A 140 8.46 -4.38 0.93
CA LEU A 140 9.77 -4.48 1.59
C LEU A 140 10.52 -5.76 1.20
N ILE A 141 9.85 -6.91 1.06
CA ILE A 141 10.49 -8.14 0.58
C ILE A 141 11.04 -7.95 -0.85
N ARG A 142 10.31 -7.25 -1.72
CA ARG A 142 10.77 -6.92 -3.07
C ARG A 142 11.92 -5.92 -3.03
N ALA A 143 11.92 -4.98 -2.09
CA ALA A 143 13.02 -4.05 -1.88
C ALA A 143 14.28 -4.77 -1.42
N TYR A 144 14.17 -5.71 -0.49
CA TYR A 144 15.28 -6.57 -0.10
C TYR A 144 15.84 -7.36 -1.28
N LYS A 145 14.96 -8.03 -2.05
CA LYS A 145 15.37 -8.81 -3.23
C LYS A 145 16.10 -7.95 -4.28
N GLN A 146 15.64 -6.71 -4.49
CA GLN A 146 16.15 -5.81 -5.53
C GLN A 146 17.38 -5.02 -5.11
N LEU A 147 17.46 -4.59 -3.83
CA LEU A 147 18.45 -3.63 -3.33
C LEU A 147 19.45 -4.26 -2.35
N GLY A 148 19.15 -5.45 -1.79
CA GLY A 148 20.05 -6.23 -0.94
C GLY A 148 20.20 -5.74 0.51
N MET A 149 19.42 -4.74 0.96
CA MET A 149 19.49 -4.21 2.32
C MET A 149 18.67 -5.08 3.27
N ILE A 150 19.31 -5.66 4.29
CA ILE A 150 18.68 -6.60 5.23
C ILE A 150 17.56 -5.95 6.05
N GLU A 151 17.65 -4.66 6.30
CA GLU A 151 16.68 -3.90 7.08
C GLU A 151 15.26 -3.96 6.47
N TYR A 152 15.17 -4.07 5.13
CA TYR A 152 13.87 -4.27 4.48
C TYR A 152 13.25 -5.63 4.81
N LEU A 153 14.07 -6.68 4.88
CA LEU A 153 13.59 -8.01 5.24
C LEU A 153 13.12 -8.05 6.69
N GLU A 154 13.93 -7.53 7.62
CA GLU A 154 13.61 -7.47 9.04
C GLU A 154 12.30 -6.67 9.29
N ALA A 155 12.12 -5.57 8.57
CA ALA A 155 10.89 -4.77 8.66
C ALA A 155 9.67 -5.52 8.06
N ALA A 156 9.85 -6.28 6.98
CA ALA A 156 8.80 -7.10 6.41
C ALA A 156 8.37 -8.22 7.36
N GLU A 157 9.32 -8.88 8.02
CA GLU A 157 9.05 -9.92 9.03
C GLU A 157 8.23 -9.36 10.19
N LYS A 158 8.64 -8.22 10.77
CA LYS A 158 7.88 -7.54 11.83
C LYS A 158 6.44 -7.20 11.41
N ALA A 159 6.25 -6.75 10.15
CA ALA A 159 4.91 -6.44 9.64
C ALA A 159 4.03 -7.69 9.54
N ILE A 160 4.57 -8.83 9.14
CA ILE A 160 3.85 -10.11 9.09
C ILE A 160 3.54 -10.61 10.49
N GLU A 161 4.50 -10.55 11.42
CA GLU A 161 4.29 -10.92 12.83
C GLU A 161 3.15 -10.10 13.44
N PHE A 162 3.15 -8.79 13.22
CA PHE A 162 2.05 -7.92 13.65
C PHE A 162 0.73 -8.28 12.98
N MET A 163 0.73 -8.55 11.68
CA MET A 163 -0.49 -8.89 10.94
C MET A 163 -1.17 -10.15 11.46
N ILE A 164 -0.39 -11.18 11.83
CA ILE A 164 -0.92 -12.45 12.36
C ILE A 164 -1.20 -12.42 13.86
N MET A 165 -0.77 -11.38 14.56
CA MET A 165 -1.04 -11.21 15.99
C MET A 165 -2.55 -11.05 16.23
N PRO A 166 -3.12 -11.69 17.30
CA PRO A 166 -4.53 -11.54 17.63
C PRO A 166 -4.94 -10.09 17.90
N VAL A 167 -6.17 -9.74 17.53
CA VAL A 167 -6.74 -8.39 17.81
C VAL A 167 -6.73 -8.11 19.32
N GLY A 168 -6.97 -9.12 20.16
CA GLY A 168 -6.89 -8.98 21.63
C GLY A 168 -5.51 -8.58 22.17
N ASP A 169 -4.46 -8.82 21.39
CA ASP A 169 -3.06 -8.46 21.68
C ASP A 169 -2.59 -7.23 20.88
N GLY A 170 -3.53 -6.53 20.22
CA GLY A 170 -3.29 -5.33 19.45
C GLY A 170 -2.97 -5.52 17.97
N GLY A 171 -2.96 -6.75 17.48
CA GLY A 171 -2.74 -7.08 16.07
C GLY A 171 -4.00 -6.99 15.19
N THR A 172 -4.00 -7.71 14.05
CA THR A 172 -5.10 -7.65 13.06
C THR A 172 -5.73 -9.00 12.75
N THR A 173 -5.50 -10.04 13.56
CA THR A 173 -6.03 -11.39 13.32
C THR A 173 -7.12 -11.76 14.32
N LEU A 174 -8.26 -12.24 13.82
CA LEU A 174 -9.33 -12.83 14.61
C LEU A 174 -9.30 -14.37 14.51
N LEU A 175 -9.47 -15.06 15.63
CA LEU A 175 -9.66 -16.51 15.63
C LEU A 175 -11.17 -16.80 15.49
N ARG A 176 -11.58 -17.38 14.36
CA ARG A 176 -12.97 -17.80 14.08
C ARG A 176 -13.02 -19.27 13.74
N ALA A 177 -13.81 -20.05 14.48
CA ALA A 177 -14.02 -21.49 14.25
C ALA A 177 -12.69 -22.28 14.07
N GLY A 178 -11.66 -21.93 14.83
CA GLY A 178 -10.34 -22.58 14.75
C GLY A 178 -9.44 -22.11 13.61
N ALA A 179 -9.86 -21.13 12.83
CA ALA A 179 -9.04 -20.52 11.76
C ALA A 179 -8.66 -19.08 12.11
N HIS A 180 -7.43 -18.68 11.72
CA HIS A 180 -7.00 -17.29 11.78
C HIS A 180 -7.60 -16.52 10.60
N VAL A 181 -8.32 -15.44 10.87
CA VAL A 181 -8.91 -14.55 9.87
C VAL A 181 -8.38 -13.15 10.14
N VAL A 182 -7.77 -12.53 9.12
CA VAL A 182 -7.30 -11.14 9.23
C VAL A 182 -8.49 -10.17 9.28
N ASP A 183 -8.40 -9.17 10.14
CA ASP A 183 -9.43 -8.15 10.28
C ASP A 183 -9.04 -6.89 9.50
N GLU A 184 -9.98 -6.34 8.77
CA GLU A 184 -9.77 -5.15 7.96
C GLU A 184 -10.24 -3.85 8.66
N GLY A 185 -10.77 -3.95 9.90
CA GLY A 185 -11.23 -2.82 10.72
C GLY A 185 -12.67 -2.39 10.44
#